data_fa5554e33fdd04ad17296207b1984aaf
#
_entry.id   fa5554e33fdd04ad17296207b1984aaf
#
_cell.length_a   1.000
_cell.length_b   1.000
_cell.length_c   1.000
_cell.angle_alpha   90.00
_cell.angle_beta   90.00
_cell.angle_gamma   90.00
#
_symmetry.space_group_name_H-M   'P 1'
#
loop_
_entity.id
_entity.type
_entity.pdbx_description
1 polymer ?
#
loop_
_entity_poly.entity_id
_entity_poly.type
_entity_poly.pdbx_seq_one_letter_code
_entity_poly.pdbx_strand_id
1 'polypeptide(L)'
;TAYRRQRQMCIRDRPKEAEDAFVKYIEEGRGGWIGFHHATLLGEFDGYPMWQWFSDFMGGVRFKNYIAPLANGTLIVEDKQHPVMKDVPASFVVPDDEWYTYDKSPRPNVHVLANVDESSYTPASDIKMGDHPVVWVNESKKARNVYFQIGHSSKLYETEGFTTMFRNAINWTLER
;
A
#
# COMPACT_ATOMS: atom_id res chain seq x y z
N THR A 1 0.14 -12.55 24.23
CA THR A 1 0.53 -11.26 24.84
C THR A 1 1.44 -10.43 23.91
N ALA A 2 2.36 -11.04 23.17
CA ALA A 2 3.21 -10.34 22.18
C ALA A 2 2.39 -9.81 20.98
N TYR A 3 1.42 -10.58 20.53
CA TYR A 3 0.51 -10.20 19.43
C TYR A 3 -0.36 -8.96 19.74
N ARG A 4 -0.76 -8.80 21.00
CA ARG A 4 -1.48 -7.62 21.46
C ARG A 4 -0.60 -6.36 21.52
N ARG A 5 0.68 -6.50 21.86
CA ARG A 5 1.63 -5.37 21.89
C ARG A 5 1.94 -4.84 20.50
N GLN A 6 2.08 -5.70 19.51
CA GLN A 6 2.37 -5.29 18.13
C GLN A 6 1.19 -4.56 17.47
N ARG A 7 -0.05 -4.99 17.75
CA ARG A 7 -1.26 -4.26 17.33
C ARG A 7 -1.40 -2.88 17.99
N GLN A 8 -1.03 -2.77 19.25
CA GLN A 8 -1.08 -1.50 19.98
C GLN A 8 -0.05 -0.49 19.46
N MET A 9 1.14 -0.94 19.06
CA MET A 9 2.18 -0.04 18.55
C MET A 9 1.84 0.63 17.21
N CYS A 10 1.01 0.02 16.38
CA CYS A 10 0.74 0.57 15.05
C CYS A 10 -0.30 1.69 15.03
N ILE A 11 -1.27 1.70 15.96
CA ILE A 11 -2.42 2.63 15.89
C ILE A 11 -2.64 3.41 17.19
N ARG A 12 -2.42 2.77 18.36
CA ARG A 12 -2.89 3.28 19.66
C ARG A 12 -1.91 4.15 20.42
N ASP A 13 -0.63 3.93 20.26
CA ASP A 13 0.38 4.42 21.21
C ASP A 13 1.54 5.14 20.50
N ARG A 14 1.28 5.83 19.38
CA ARG A 14 2.35 6.62 18.78
C ARG A 14 2.56 7.91 19.59
N PRO A 15 3.68 8.02 20.30
CA PRO A 15 4.04 9.30 20.89
C PRO A 15 4.19 10.35 19.78
N LYS A 16 3.86 11.60 20.09
CA LYS A 16 3.99 12.70 19.12
C LYS A 16 5.41 12.79 18.56
N GLU A 17 6.40 12.50 19.38
CA GLU A 17 7.83 12.48 18.99
C GLU A 17 8.12 11.42 17.92
N ALA A 18 7.44 10.27 17.96
CA ALA A 18 7.58 9.21 16.93
C ALA A 18 6.94 9.66 15.61
N GLU A 19 5.79 10.31 15.65
CA GLU A 19 5.16 10.90 14.47
C GLU A 19 6.07 11.95 13.85
N ASP A 20 6.58 12.90 14.64
CA ASP A 20 7.46 13.96 14.18
C ASP A 20 8.78 13.41 13.62
N ALA A 21 9.33 12.36 14.22
CA ALA A 21 10.52 11.68 13.73
C ALA A 21 10.26 11.00 12.38
N PHE A 22 9.10 10.35 12.21
CA PHE A 22 8.72 9.74 10.95
C PHE A 22 8.50 10.79 9.84
N VAL A 23 7.79 11.87 10.15
CA VAL A 23 7.62 13.00 9.23
C VAL A 23 8.98 13.51 8.74
N LYS A 24 9.92 13.77 9.64
CA LYS A 24 11.28 14.22 9.30
C LYS A 24 12.02 13.19 8.44
N TYR A 25 11.89 11.92 8.79
CA TYR A 25 12.52 10.84 8.01
C TYR A 25 12.08 10.87 6.55
N ILE A 26 10.79 11.00 6.31
CA ILE A 26 10.20 11.03 4.96
C ILE A 26 10.50 12.36 4.24
N GLU A 27 10.25 13.50 4.91
CA GLU A 27 10.37 14.83 4.29
C GLU A 27 11.82 15.22 4.02
N GLU A 28 12.77 14.77 4.83
CA GLU A 28 14.20 15.06 4.65
C GLU A 28 14.91 14.02 3.76
N GLY A 29 14.25 12.90 3.41
CA GLY A 29 14.84 11.85 2.59
C GLY A 29 15.96 11.09 3.31
N ARG A 30 15.78 10.81 4.59
CA ARG A 30 16.80 10.15 5.41
C ARG A 30 17.00 8.67 5.06
N GLY A 31 16.05 8.07 4.37
CA GLY A 31 16.10 6.68 3.88
C GLY A 31 14.83 6.35 3.11
N GLY A 32 14.70 5.09 2.66
CA GLY A 32 13.51 4.61 1.96
C GLY A 32 12.41 4.15 2.91
N TRP A 33 11.19 4.02 2.38
CA TRP A 33 10.05 3.48 3.10
C TRP A 33 9.24 2.53 2.22
N ILE A 34 8.84 1.40 2.77
CA ILE A 34 7.92 0.46 2.12
C ILE A 34 6.78 0.16 3.10
N GLY A 35 5.57 0.43 2.67
CA GLY A 35 4.35 0.12 3.42
C GLY A 35 3.54 -0.99 2.78
N PHE A 36 2.89 -1.78 3.61
CA PHE A 36 2.01 -2.84 3.16
C PHE A 36 0.63 -2.71 3.77
N HIS A 37 -0.36 -3.07 2.99
CA HIS A 37 -1.72 -3.42 3.38
C HIS A 37 -2.26 -2.53 4.52
N HIS A 38 -2.14 -2.96 5.78
CA HIS A 38 -2.60 -2.22 6.95
C HIS A 38 -1.96 -0.83 7.15
N ALA A 39 -0.92 -0.49 6.41
CA ALA A 39 -0.29 0.82 6.58
C ALA A 39 -1.27 1.99 6.30
N THR A 40 -2.23 1.83 5.39
CA THR A 40 -3.26 2.85 5.15
C THR A 40 -4.26 3.02 6.30
N LEU A 41 -4.37 2.06 7.21
CA LEU A 41 -5.21 2.14 8.40
C LEU A 41 -4.60 3.00 9.52
N LEU A 42 -3.38 3.51 9.35
CA LEU A 42 -2.75 4.45 10.29
C LEU A 42 -3.42 5.83 10.31
N GLY A 43 -4.34 6.08 9.40
CA GLY A 43 -5.20 7.24 9.42
C GLY A 43 -6.28 7.12 10.48
N GLU A 44 -7.53 6.93 10.05
CA GLU A 44 -8.71 6.83 10.88
C GLU A 44 -9.22 5.40 10.90
N PHE A 45 -9.07 4.71 12.01
CA PHE A 45 -9.55 3.35 12.17
C PHE A 45 -9.82 3.04 13.64
N ASP A 46 -10.88 2.29 13.92
CA ASP A 46 -11.21 1.80 15.28
C ASP A 46 -11.38 2.92 16.32
N GLY A 47 -11.95 4.07 15.90
CA GLY A 47 -12.26 5.21 16.77
C GLY A 47 -11.07 6.14 17.08
N TYR A 48 -9.93 5.95 16.44
CA TYR A 48 -8.79 6.85 16.56
C TYR A 48 -8.88 8.00 15.56
N PRO A 49 -8.44 9.22 15.95
CA PRO A 49 -8.46 10.34 15.04
C PRO A 49 -7.49 10.14 13.87
N MET A 50 -7.86 10.68 12.72
CA MET A 50 -7.05 10.66 11.51
C MET A 50 -5.68 11.32 11.76
N TRP A 51 -4.60 10.61 11.44
CA TRP A 51 -3.29 11.24 11.27
C TRP A 51 -3.22 11.85 9.86
N GLN A 52 -3.63 13.11 9.75
CA GLN A 52 -3.83 13.75 8.46
C GLN A 52 -2.57 13.74 7.58
N TRP A 53 -1.40 14.05 8.16
CA TRP A 53 -0.15 14.01 7.40
C TRP A 53 0.09 12.64 6.74
N PHE A 54 -0.20 11.55 7.47
CA PHE A 54 -0.01 10.21 6.94
C PHE A 54 -1.05 9.87 5.84
N SER A 55 -2.30 10.29 6.02
CA SER A 55 -3.31 10.17 4.96
C SER A 55 -2.85 10.91 3.69
N ASP A 56 -2.35 12.14 3.82
CA ASP A 56 -1.83 12.92 2.69
C ASP A 56 -0.61 12.23 2.05
N PHE A 57 0.27 11.65 2.87
CA PHE A 57 1.40 10.84 2.40
C PHE A 57 0.93 9.64 1.58
N MET A 58 -0.17 8.99 1.96
CA MET A 58 -0.79 7.87 1.25
C MET A 58 -1.67 8.29 0.06
N GLY A 59 -1.67 9.56 -0.34
CA GLY A 59 -2.47 10.06 -1.46
C GLY A 59 -3.78 10.72 -1.05
N GLY A 60 -3.97 11.01 0.23
CA GLY A 60 -5.15 11.67 0.78
C GLY A 60 -6.36 10.74 0.91
N VAL A 61 -6.14 9.45 0.96
CA VAL A 61 -7.20 8.44 1.04
C VAL A 61 -7.65 8.16 2.47
N ARG A 62 -8.90 7.71 2.61
CA ARG A 62 -9.47 7.14 3.83
C ARG A 62 -9.96 5.74 3.55
N PHE A 63 -9.66 4.81 4.44
CA PHE A 63 -10.22 3.47 4.37
C PHE A 63 -11.74 3.52 4.43
N LYS A 64 -12.40 2.78 3.55
CA LYS A 64 -13.86 2.72 3.45
C LYS A 64 -14.40 1.33 3.76
N ASN A 65 -13.88 0.33 3.07
CA ASN A 65 -14.36 -1.04 3.16
C ASN A 65 -13.31 -2.03 2.61
N TYR A 66 -13.57 -3.30 2.71
CA TYR A 66 -12.75 -4.37 2.14
C TYR A 66 -13.63 -5.50 1.61
N ILE A 67 -13.07 -6.32 0.72
CA ILE A 67 -13.74 -7.50 0.20
C ILE A 67 -13.51 -8.66 1.15
N ALA A 68 -14.59 -9.17 1.72
CA ALA A 68 -14.64 -10.40 2.49
C ALA A 68 -15.68 -11.36 1.84
N PRO A 69 -15.35 -12.63 1.60
CA PRO A 69 -14.08 -13.32 1.88
C PRO A 69 -12.92 -12.87 1.00
N LEU A 70 -11.69 -13.33 1.33
CA LEU A 70 -10.50 -13.07 0.51
C LEU A 70 -10.73 -13.50 -0.95
N ALA A 71 -10.23 -12.71 -1.88
CA ALA A 71 -10.43 -12.96 -3.30
C ALA A 71 -9.11 -12.89 -4.09
N ASN A 72 -9.00 -13.75 -5.11
CA ASN A 72 -8.00 -13.53 -6.13
C ASN A 72 -8.36 -12.28 -6.93
N GLY A 73 -7.35 -11.56 -7.40
CA GLY A 73 -7.53 -10.44 -8.32
C GLY A 73 -6.35 -10.33 -9.27
N THR A 74 -6.58 -9.83 -10.47
CA THR A 74 -5.50 -9.62 -11.46
C THR A 74 -4.94 -8.22 -11.30
N LEU A 75 -3.68 -8.14 -10.87
CA LEU A 75 -2.92 -6.90 -10.87
C LEU A 75 -2.46 -6.58 -12.29
N ILE A 76 -2.61 -5.32 -12.69
CA ILE A 76 -2.18 -4.79 -13.98
C ILE A 76 -1.13 -3.70 -13.74
N VAL A 77 0.05 -3.86 -14.33
CA VAL A 77 1.13 -2.86 -14.26
C VAL A 77 0.80 -1.70 -15.20
N GLU A 78 0.76 -0.48 -14.64
CA GLU A 78 0.50 0.74 -15.42
C GLU A 78 1.81 1.40 -15.90
N ASP A 79 2.78 1.58 -15.01
CA ASP A 79 4.08 2.15 -15.36
C ASP A 79 5.20 1.11 -15.38
N LYS A 80 5.46 0.55 -16.56
CA LYS A 80 6.54 -0.41 -16.79
C LYS A 80 7.95 0.22 -16.80
N GLN A 81 8.04 1.54 -16.83
CA GLN A 81 9.32 2.25 -16.87
C GLN A 81 9.87 2.50 -15.47
N HIS A 82 9.01 2.51 -14.46
CA HIS A 82 9.44 2.72 -13.09
C HIS A 82 10.33 1.56 -12.61
N PRO A 83 11.48 1.85 -11.93
CA PRO A 83 12.42 0.82 -11.50
C PRO A 83 11.80 -0.32 -10.66
N VAL A 84 10.78 -0.02 -9.86
CA VAL A 84 10.03 -1.03 -9.06
C VAL A 84 9.35 -2.06 -9.96
N MET A 85 8.97 -1.69 -11.19
CA MET A 85 8.25 -2.57 -12.14
C MET A 85 9.17 -3.25 -13.15
N LYS A 86 10.50 -3.09 -13.02
CA LYS A 86 11.46 -3.75 -13.91
C LYS A 86 11.29 -5.27 -13.84
N ASP A 87 11.17 -5.89 -15.01
CA ASP A 87 11.01 -7.35 -15.21
C ASP A 87 9.75 -7.95 -14.51
N VAL A 88 8.83 -7.10 -14.04
CA VAL A 88 7.52 -7.54 -13.54
C VAL A 88 6.61 -7.84 -14.74
N PRO A 89 5.88 -8.98 -14.75
CA PRO A 89 4.90 -9.26 -15.80
C PRO A 89 3.88 -8.13 -15.93
N ALA A 90 3.39 -7.87 -17.15
CA ALA A 90 2.40 -6.82 -17.41
C ALA A 90 1.12 -6.98 -16.57
N SER A 91 0.80 -8.23 -16.22
CA SER A 91 -0.27 -8.58 -15.28
C SER A 91 0.04 -9.91 -14.62
N PHE A 92 -0.47 -10.12 -13.43
CA PHE A 92 -0.40 -11.40 -12.72
C PHE A 92 -1.53 -11.51 -11.69
N VAL A 93 -1.85 -12.75 -11.31
CA VAL A 93 -2.87 -13.00 -10.29
C VAL A 93 -2.26 -12.83 -8.90
N VAL A 94 -2.92 -12.04 -8.07
CA VAL A 94 -2.69 -11.93 -6.62
C VAL A 94 -3.66 -12.90 -5.94
N PRO A 95 -3.15 -13.95 -5.27
CA PRO A 95 -4.01 -14.98 -4.69
C PRO A 95 -4.54 -14.59 -3.31
N ASP A 96 -5.82 -14.86 -3.06
CA ASP A 96 -6.46 -14.83 -1.74
C ASP A 96 -6.10 -13.58 -0.91
N ASP A 97 -6.21 -12.39 -1.49
CA ASP A 97 -5.91 -11.15 -0.77
C ASP A 97 -7.18 -10.44 -0.28
N GLU A 98 -7.01 -9.52 0.67
CA GLU A 98 -8.04 -8.65 1.21
C GLU A 98 -7.98 -7.30 0.50
N TRP A 99 -8.85 -7.06 -0.45
CA TRP A 99 -8.84 -5.85 -1.26
C TRP A 99 -9.52 -4.70 -0.53
N TYR A 100 -8.74 -3.69 -0.15
CA TYR A 100 -9.25 -2.48 0.48
C TYR A 100 -9.85 -1.53 -0.53
N THR A 101 -10.95 -0.89 -0.16
CA THR A 101 -11.47 0.26 -0.88
C THR A 101 -11.31 1.53 -0.05
N TYR A 102 -11.15 2.64 -0.73
CA TYR A 102 -10.99 3.95 -0.14
C TYR A 102 -12.17 4.86 -0.52
N ASP A 103 -12.28 6.00 0.16
CA ASP A 103 -13.27 7.02 -0.13
C ASP A 103 -13.11 7.65 -1.53
N LYS A 104 -11.89 7.61 -2.05
CA LYS A 104 -11.51 8.11 -3.38
C LYS A 104 -10.24 7.44 -3.88
N SER A 105 -9.94 7.58 -5.18
CA SER A 105 -8.65 7.15 -5.73
C SER A 105 -7.50 8.03 -5.23
N PRO A 106 -6.33 7.46 -4.88
CA PRO A 106 -5.13 8.20 -4.51
C PRO A 106 -4.46 8.88 -5.73
N ARG A 107 -4.81 8.49 -6.94
CA ARG A 107 -4.17 8.86 -8.22
C ARG A 107 -3.87 10.36 -8.40
N PRO A 108 -4.73 11.31 -7.99
CA PRO A 108 -4.40 12.73 -8.15
C PRO A 108 -3.19 13.21 -7.34
N ASN A 109 -2.79 12.46 -6.31
CA ASN A 109 -1.77 12.88 -5.35
C ASN A 109 -0.54 11.95 -5.30
N VAL A 110 -0.54 10.85 -6.07
CA VAL A 110 0.53 9.85 -6.09
C VAL A 110 0.76 9.36 -7.52
N HIS A 111 1.93 8.78 -7.76
CA HIS A 111 2.23 8.09 -9.00
C HIS A 111 1.86 6.61 -8.86
N VAL A 112 0.82 6.19 -9.60
CA VAL A 112 0.31 4.82 -9.57
C VAL A 112 1.17 3.93 -10.46
N LEU A 113 1.65 2.83 -9.89
CA LEU A 113 2.47 1.83 -10.58
C LEU A 113 1.66 0.62 -11.03
N ALA A 114 0.64 0.25 -10.27
CA ALA A 114 -0.24 -0.86 -10.62
C ALA A 114 -1.66 -0.67 -10.09
N ASN A 115 -2.60 -1.21 -10.83
CA ASN A 115 -4.03 -1.23 -10.55
C ASN A 115 -4.53 -2.67 -10.45
N VAL A 116 -5.70 -2.92 -9.87
CA VAL A 116 -6.36 -4.22 -9.95
C VAL A 116 -7.53 -4.16 -10.93
N ASP A 117 -7.68 -5.20 -11.74
CA ASP A 117 -8.89 -5.43 -12.52
C ASP A 117 -9.99 -5.98 -11.61
N GLU A 118 -10.90 -5.13 -11.19
CA GLU A 118 -12.02 -5.50 -10.30
C GLU A 118 -12.99 -6.51 -10.93
N SER A 119 -12.95 -6.68 -12.25
CA SER A 119 -13.75 -7.71 -12.95
C SER A 119 -13.19 -9.11 -12.79
N SER A 120 -11.91 -9.21 -12.41
CA SER A 120 -11.18 -10.47 -12.22
C SER A 120 -11.35 -11.09 -10.84
N TYR A 121 -12.04 -10.44 -9.91
CA TYR A 121 -12.20 -10.97 -8.56
C TYR A 121 -12.86 -12.35 -8.53
N THR A 122 -12.21 -13.28 -7.82
CA THR A 122 -12.74 -14.63 -7.60
C THR A 122 -12.56 -15.02 -6.12
N PRO A 123 -13.67 -15.14 -5.34
CA PRO A 123 -15.06 -14.92 -5.76
C PRO A 123 -15.35 -13.48 -6.19
N ALA A 124 -16.35 -13.31 -7.07
CA ALA A 124 -16.77 -11.99 -7.52
C ALA A 124 -17.29 -11.12 -6.37
N SER A 125 -17.08 -9.82 -6.45
CA SER A 125 -17.53 -8.85 -5.45
C SER A 125 -18.21 -7.65 -6.09
N ASP A 126 -19.23 -7.12 -5.40
CA ASP A 126 -19.86 -5.84 -5.74
C ASP A 126 -19.17 -4.64 -5.06
N ILE A 127 -18.21 -4.91 -4.16
CA ILE A 127 -17.40 -3.88 -3.51
C ILE A 127 -16.30 -3.46 -4.48
N LYS A 128 -16.45 -2.26 -5.05
CA LYS A 128 -15.59 -1.74 -6.12
C LYS A 128 -15.29 -0.26 -5.92
N MET A 129 -14.16 0.19 -6.47
CA MET A 129 -13.78 1.61 -6.58
C MET A 129 -13.95 2.15 -8.00
N GLY A 130 -13.87 1.26 -9.01
CA GLY A 130 -13.80 1.64 -10.43
C GLY A 130 -12.36 1.91 -10.87
N ASP A 131 -11.72 2.98 -10.38
CA ASP A 131 -10.27 3.16 -10.43
C ASP A 131 -9.68 2.67 -9.12
N HIS A 132 -8.90 1.58 -9.17
CA HIS A 132 -8.47 0.86 -7.97
C HIS A 132 -6.94 0.65 -7.93
N PRO A 133 -6.16 1.72 -7.69
CA PRO A 133 -4.72 1.61 -7.48
C PRO A 133 -4.38 0.71 -6.30
N VAL A 134 -3.41 -0.18 -6.50
CA VAL A 134 -2.96 -1.15 -5.48
C VAL A 134 -1.46 -1.08 -5.19
N VAL A 135 -0.69 -0.41 -6.07
CA VAL A 135 0.73 -0.10 -5.84
C VAL A 135 0.99 1.33 -6.30
N TRP A 136 1.60 2.13 -5.44
CA TRP A 136 1.96 3.51 -5.79
C TRP A 136 3.16 4.04 -5.01
N VAL A 137 3.70 5.15 -5.49
CA VAL A 137 4.75 5.95 -4.86
C VAL A 137 4.28 7.39 -4.71
N ASN A 138 4.72 8.07 -3.67
CA ASN A 138 4.48 9.50 -3.50
C ASN A 138 5.77 10.28 -3.84
N GLU A 139 5.83 10.79 -5.06
CA GLU A 139 6.99 11.52 -5.58
C GLU A 139 7.12 12.94 -5.02
N SER A 140 6.11 13.44 -4.30
CA SER A 140 6.21 14.74 -3.62
C SER A 140 7.12 14.70 -2.39
N LYS A 141 7.55 13.51 -1.97
CA LYS A 141 8.40 13.28 -0.79
C LYS A 141 9.84 13.03 -1.19
N LYS A 142 10.78 13.48 -0.34
CA LYS A 142 12.21 13.27 -0.59
C LYS A 142 12.63 11.81 -0.36
N ALA A 143 12.03 11.13 0.61
CA ALA A 143 12.25 9.71 0.81
C ALA A 143 11.61 8.92 -0.34
N ARG A 144 12.37 8.05 -0.99
CA ARG A 144 11.78 7.07 -1.92
C ARG A 144 10.86 6.16 -1.13
N ASN A 145 9.64 5.99 -1.62
CA ASN A 145 8.60 5.29 -0.88
C ASN A 145 7.73 4.47 -1.82
N VAL A 146 7.33 3.29 -1.38
CA VAL A 146 6.39 2.42 -2.11
C VAL A 146 5.33 1.93 -1.13
N TYR A 147 4.09 2.00 -1.54
CA TYR A 147 2.99 1.36 -0.83
C TYR A 147 2.40 0.23 -1.68
N PHE A 148 2.22 -0.91 -1.05
CA PHE A 148 1.50 -2.07 -1.57
C PHE A 148 0.19 -2.23 -0.82
N GLN A 149 -0.95 -2.05 -1.47
CA GLN A 149 -2.26 -2.31 -0.86
C GLN A 149 -2.44 -3.80 -0.58
N ILE A 150 -1.87 -4.64 -1.43
CA ILE A 150 -1.83 -6.09 -1.31
C ILE A 150 -0.89 -6.54 -0.21
N GLY A 151 -1.09 -7.76 0.34
CA GLY A 151 -0.19 -8.34 1.34
C GLY A 151 -0.87 -8.91 2.57
N HIS A 152 -2.18 -9.13 2.53
CA HIS A 152 -2.88 -9.82 3.62
C HIS A 152 -2.52 -11.31 3.68
N SER A 153 -2.44 -11.95 2.51
CA SER A 153 -2.15 -13.39 2.40
C SER A 153 -0.66 -13.66 2.20
N SER A 154 -0.14 -14.67 2.93
CA SER A 154 1.22 -15.15 2.73
C SER A 154 1.45 -15.78 1.35
N LYS A 155 0.39 -16.25 0.67
CA LYS A 155 0.46 -16.80 -0.68
C LYS A 155 0.98 -15.80 -1.71
N LEU A 156 0.84 -14.52 -1.44
CA LEU A 156 1.39 -13.45 -2.28
C LEU A 156 2.92 -13.63 -2.48
N TYR A 157 3.64 -14.05 -1.45
CA TYR A 157 5.09 -14.24 -1.50
C TYR A 157 5.54 -15.46 -2.31
N GLU A 158 4.61 -16.30 -2.74
CA GLU A 158 4.85 -17.41 -3.67
C GLU A 158 4.66 -16.97 -5.14
N THR A 159 4.20 -15.73 -5.36
CA THR A 159 3.92 -15.17 -6.69
C THR A 159 5.18 -14.49 -7.24
N GLU A 160 5.71 -14.97 -8.37
CA GLU A 160 6.94 -14.43 -8.98
C GLU A 160 6.83 -12.94 -9.32
N GLY A 161 5.68 -12.49 -9.85
CA GLY A 161 5.43 -11.08 -10.15
C GLY A 161 5.57 -10.19 -8.92
N PHE A 162 5.00 -10.61 -7.78
CA PHE A 162 5.13 -9.86 -6.53
C PHE A 162 6.54 -9.90 -5.96
N THR A 163 7.17 -11.07 -5.90
CA THR A 163 8.53 -11.18 -5.32
C THR A 163 9.57 -10.40 -6.13
N THR A 164 9.41 -10.34 -7.45
CA THR A 164 10.23 -9.48 -8.33
C THR A 164 10.00 -8.01 -8.02
N MET A 165 8.75 -7.57 -8.00
CA MET A 165 8.36 -6.19 -7.68
C MET A 165 8.85 -5.78 -6.29
N PHE A 166 8.69 -6.63 -5.29
CA PHE A 166 9.12 -6.35 -3.91
C PHE A 166 10.64 -6.23 -3.79
N ARG A 167 11.39 -7.13 -4.44
CA ARG A 167 12.87 -7.04 -4.51
C ARG A 167 13.30 -5.73 -5.16
N ASN A 168 12.66 -5.34 -6.25
CA ASN A 168 12.93 -4.07 -6.92
C ASN A 168 12.62 -2.89 -6.01
N ALA A 169 11.51 -2.92 -5.28
CA ALA A 169 11.14 -1.87 -4.33
C ALA A 169 12.19 -1.70 -3.22
N ILE A 170 12.69 -2.81 -2.66
CA ILE A 170 13.78 -2.77 -1.68
C ILE A 170 15.02 -2.11 -2.29
N ASN A 171 15.47 -2.57 -3.45
CA ASN A 171 16.66 -2.02 -4.11
C ASN A 171 16.48 -0.53 -4.39
N TRP A 172 15.35 -0.15 -5.00
CA TRP A 172 15.07 1.24 -5.36
C TRP A 172 14.97 2.18 -4.15
N THR A 173 14.37 1.72 -3.05
CA THR A 173 14.26 2.55 -1.84
C THR A 173 15.58 2.70 -1.07
N LEU A 174 16.54 1.79 -1.28
CA LEU A 174 17.89 1.87 -0.68
C LEU A 174 18.86 2.74 -1.48
N GLU A 175 18.61 3.00 -2.75
CA GLU A 175 19.45 3.89 -3.57
C GLU A 175 19.31 5.34 -3.06
N ARG A 176 20.45 6.02 -2.84
CA ARG A 176 20.52 7.42 -2.41
C ARG A 176 20.70 8.37 -3.58
#